data_c86ff1edb9cc0866271361e0d23e77a0
#
_entry.id   c86ff1edb9cc0866271361e0d23e77a0
#
_cell.length_a   1.000
_cell.length_b   1.000
_cell.length_c   1.000
_cell.angle_alpha   90.00
_cell.angle_beta   90.00
_cell.angle_gamma   90.00
#
_symmetry.space_group_name_H-M   'P 1'
#
loop_
_entity.id
_entity.type
_entity.pdbx_description
1 polymer ?
#
loop_
_entity_poly.entity_id
_entity_poly.type
_entity_poly.pdbx_seq_one_letter_code
_entity_poly.pdbx_strand_id
1 'polypeptide(L)'
;MKINDYILAEKSIHNYAKIIGEISNLYLLIQDDFSHTNMIWDSDKKVLKSREIVLPNNFIATIEYHPNHFHFHIATNCPKLKEPMVLTRNNNLNYIIKTFQNNLNLIGLEGGKIQNMDLPYPEYLSYTEKPFLPSKNAIHLFEKIRTNVNNTLLELLTHNNFKSEVRIWPYNFDTGIYCKHPDGLEQFGGYAPADAISEFPYFYNSLYKDG
;
A
#
# COMPACT_ATOMS: atom_id res chain seq x y z
N MET A 1 7.24 8.76 22.94
CA MET A 1 6.57 7.60 22.31
C MET A 1 7.54 6.45 22.35
N LYS A 2 7.07 5.25 22.74
CA LYS A 2 7.90 4.04 22.74
C LYS A 2 7.98 3.51 21.30
N ILE A 3 9.10 2.91 20.92
CA ILE A 3 9.30 2.31 19.58
C ILE A 3 8.22 1.26 19.29
N ASN A 4 7.79 0.51 20.29
CA ASN A 4 6.73 -0.49 20.16
C ASN A 4 5.39 0.11 19.70
N ASP A 5 5.06 1.36 20.10
CA ASP A 5 3.83 2.03 19.65
C ASP A 5 3.88 2.31 18.14
N TYR A 6 5.06 2.64 17.62
CA TYR A 6 5.30 2.82 16.19
C TYR A 6 5.17 1.50 15.43
N ILE A 7 5.81 0.44 15.90
CA ILE A 7 5.76 -0.89 15.26
C ILE A 7 4.32 -1.41 15.19
N LEU A 8 3.55 -1.24 16.25
CA LEU A 8 2.13 -1.62 16.26
C LEU A 8 1.31 -0.77 15.28
N ALA A 9 1.59 0.53 15.17
CA ALA A 9 0.93 1.39 14.20
C ALA A 9 1.26 0.98 12.76
N GLU A 10 2.54 0.72 12.47
CA GLU A 10 2.99 0.26 11.16
C GLU A 10 2.35 -1.07 10.77
N LYS A 11 2.29 -2.05 11.69
CA LYS A 11 1.59 -3.33 11.49
C LYS A 11 0.10 -3.13 11.20
N SER A 12 -0.56 -2.24 11.94
CA SER A 12 -1.98 -1.92 11.70
C SER A 12 -2.22 -1.32 10.32
N ILE A 13 -1.39 -0.36 9.91
CA ILE A 13 -1.48 0.27 8.58
C ILE A 13 -1.14 -0.74 7.47
N HIS A 14 -0.18 -1.63 7.70
CA HIS A 14 0.17 -2.70 6.78
C HIS A 14 -1.04 -3.59 6.44
N ASN A 15 -1.90 -3.90 7.41
CA ASN A 15 -3.09 -4.70 7.15
C ASN A 15 -4.05 -4.03 6.15
N TYR A 16 -4.19 -2.70 6.20
CA TYR A 16 -4.95 -1.96 5.21
C TYR A 16 -4.23 -1.88 3.85
N ALA A 17 -2.91 -1.78 3.86
CA ALA A 17 -2.09 -1.81 2.64
C ALA A 17 -2.30 -3.11 1.84
N LYS A 18 -2.45 -4.26 2.52
CA LYS A 18 -2.77 -5.54 1.89
C LYS A 18 -4.09 -5.50 1.13
N ILE A 19 -5.11 -4.82 1.66
CA ILE A 19 -6.40 -4.65 0.97
C ILE A 19 -6.19 -3.91 -0.36
N ILE A 20 -5.34 -2.89 -0.39
CA ILE A 20 -5.00 -2.19 -1.64
C ILE A 20 -4.32 -3.15 -2.63
N GLY A 21 -3.35 -3.92 -2.15
CA GLY A 21 -2.64 -4.91 -2.97
C GLY A 21 -3.58 -5.95 -3.57
N GLU A 22 -4.49 -6.50 -2.77
CA GLU A 22 -5.47 -7.48 -3.24
C GLU A 22 -6.48 -6.89 -4.23
N ILE A 23 -6.97 -5.66 -4.01
CA ILE A 23 -7.82 -4.97 -4.99
C ILE A 23 -7.05 -4.77 -6.29
N SER A 24 -5.79 -4.38 -6.23
CA SER A 24 -4.92 -4.24 -7.41
C SER A 24 -4.76 -5.59 -8.13
N ASN A 25 -4.55 -6.67 -7.40
CA ASN A 25 -4.43 -8.02 -7.95
C ASN A 25 -5.72 -8.50 -8.69
N LEU A 26 -6.89 -8.06 -8.23
CA LEU A 26 -8.17 -8.43 -8.83
C LEU A 26 -8.50 -7.65 -10.12
N TYR A 27 -8.02 -6.42 -10.27
CA TYR A 27 -8.46 -5.52 -11.33
C TYR A 27 -7.36 -5.00 -12.25
N LEU A 28 -6.09 -5.25 -11.94
CA LEU A 28 -4.97 -4.89 -12.81
C LEU A 28 -4.47 -6.10 -13.60
N LEU A 29 -3.80 -5.81 -14.72
CA LEU A 29 -3.14 -6.85 -15.48
C LEU A 29 -2.01 -7.46 -14.66
N ILE A 30 -2.09 -8.77 -14.45
CA ILE A 30 -1.09 -9.52 -13.67
C ILE A 30 0.28 -9.39 -14.34
N GLN A 31 1.28 -9.08 -13.52
CA GLN A 31 2.69 -9.05 -13.89
C GLN A 31 3.41 -10.18 -13.15
N ASP A 32 4.37 -10.83 -13.80
CA ASP A 32 5.10 -11.96 -13.23
C ASP A 32 5.87 -11.61 -11.95
N ASP A 33 6.31 -10.35 -11.84
CA ASP A 33 7.03 -9.80 -10.68
C ASP A 33 6.09 -9.20 -9.60
N PHE A 34 4.78 -9.40 -9.73
CA PHE A 34 3.75 -8.82 -8.87
C PHE A 34 3.77 -7.27 -8.76
N SER A 35 4.46 -6.57 -9.66
CA SER A 35 4.57 -5.12 -9.63
C SER A 35 3.23 -4.39 -9.77
N HIS A 36 2.21 -5.04 -10.34
CA HIS A 36 0.84 -4.52 -10.42
C HIS A 36 0.18 -4.33 -9.03
N THR A 37 0.62 -5.06 -8.00
CA THR A 37 0.11 -4.91 -6.64
C THR A 37 0.81 -3.82 -5.84
N ASN A 38 1.95 -3.31 -6.33
CA ASN A 38 2.74 -2.32 -5.64
C ASN A 38 2.00 -1.00 -5.48
N MET A 39 2.24 -0.37 -4.36
CA MET A 39 1.72 0.94 -4.01
C MET A 39 2.81 2.01 -4.09
N ILE A 40 2.39 3.26 -4.04
CA ILE A 40 3.25 4.42 -3.83
C ILE A 40 2.84 5.15 -2.55
N TRP A 41 3.80 5.87 -1.94
CA TRP A 41 3.54 6.85 -0.92
C TRP A 41 3.41 8.23 -1.56
N ASP A 42 2.22 8.82 -1.49
CA ASP A 42 2.01 10.20 -1.86
C ASP A 42 2.41 11.08 -0.67
N SER A 43 3.59 11.71 -0.75
CA SER A 43 4.17 12.50 0.35
C SER A 43 3.39 13.79 0.64
N ASP A 44 2.70 14.35 -0.36
CA ASP A 44 1.93 15.58 -0.21
C ASP A 44 0.60 15.31 0.50
N LYS A 45 -0.11 14.28 0.05
CA LYS A 45 -1.39 13.85 0.65
C LYS A 45 -1.21 12.99 1.89
N LYS A 46 -0.01 12.38 2.09
CA LYS A 46 0.30 11.40 3.14
C LYS A 46 -0.61 10.17 3.09
N VAL A 47 -0.71 9.58 1.93
CA VAL A 47 -1.54 8.41 1.66
C VAL A 47 -0.77 7.29 0.97
N LEU A 48 -1.20 6.05 1.23
CA LEU A 48 -0.84 4.89 0.43
C LEU A 48 -1.79 4.83 -0.77
N LYS A 49 -1.24 4.71 -1.98
CA LYS A 49 -2.01 4.77 -3.21
C LYS A 49 -1.72 3.57 -4.10
N SER A 50 -2.77 2.94 -4.64
CA SER A 50 -2.66 1.87 -5.64
C SER A 50 -2.14 2.39 -6.98
N ARG A 51 -1.83 1.48 -7.90
CA ARG A 51 -1.74 1.77 -9.32
C ARG A 51 -3.10 2.20 -9.87
N GLU A 52 -3.09 2.83 -11.03
CA GLU A 52 -4.31 3.25 -11.73
C GLU A 52 -5.07 2.04 -12.28
N ILE A 53 -6.34 1.96 -11.92
CA ILE A 53 -7.28 0.96 -12.43
C ILE A 53 -8.08 1.63 -13.54
N VAL A 54 -7.97 1.09 -14.76
CA VAL A 54 -8.76 1.56 -15.90
C VAL A 54 -10.18 1.00 -15.80
N LEU A 55 -11.15 1.90 -15.75
CA LEU A 55 -12.57 1.59 -15.65
C LEU A 55 -13.22 1.53 -17.06
N PRO A 56 -14.44 0.97 -17.19
CA PRO A 56 -15.22 1.10 -18.39
C PRO A 56 -15.36 2.58 -18.83
N ASN A 57 -15.39 2.82 -20.14
CA ASN A 57 -15.41 4.15 -20.76
C ASN A 57 -14.17 5.03 -20.49
N ASN A 58 -13.02 4.40 -20.24
CA ASN A 58 -11.72 5.06 -20.03
C ASN A 58 -11.67 6.00 -18.80
N PHE A 59 -12.56 5.82 -17.85
CA PHE A 59 -12.37 6.42 -16.53
C PHE A 59 -11.21 5.75 -15.81
N ILE A 60 -10.68 6.43 -14.80
CA ILE A 60 -9.57 5.95 -13.99
C ILE A 60 -9.99 5.96 -12.52
N ALA A 61 -9.57 4.96 -11.78
CA ALA A 61 -9.68 4.93 -10.33
C ALA A 61 -8.35 4.54 -9.68
N THR A 62 -8.10 5.07 -8.49
CA THR A 62 -7.04 4.61 -7.59
C THR A 62 -7.62 4.42 -6.21
N ILE A 63 -7.08 3.45 -5.48
CA ILE A 63 -7.44 3.21 -4.08
C ILE A 63 -6.40 3.91 -3.21
N GLU A 64 -6.83 4.87 -2.43
CA GLU A 64 -5.99 5.60 -1.48
C GLU A 64 -6.36 5.20 -0.05
N TYR A 65 -5.39 4.90 0.81
CA TYR A 65 -5.60 4.75 2.24
C TYR A 65 -5.01 5.94 2.98
N HIS A 66 -5.82 6.58 3.81
CA HIS A 66 -5.49 7.74 4.63
C HIS A 66 -5.28 7.32 6.10
N PRO A 67 -4.03 7.08 6.54
CA PRO A 67 -3.75 6.57 7.88
C PRO A 67 -4.27 7.48 8.99
N ASN A 68 -4.17 8.80 8.80
CA ASN A 68 -4.56 9.80 9.78
C ASN A 68 -6.08 9.88 10.02
N HIS A 69 -6.84 9.48 9.01
CA HIS A 69 -8.31 9.54 9.02
C HIS A 69 -8.97 8.16 9.11
N PHE A 70 -8.20 7.09 9.04
CA PHE A 70 -8.69 5.71 9.07
C PHE A 70 -9.78 5.45 8.03
N HIS A 71 -9.52 5.80 6.78
CA HIS A 71 -10.42 5.49 5.69
C HIS A 71 -9.68 5.21 4.38
N PHE A 72 -10.34 4.47 3.51
CA PHE A 72 -10.00 4.42 2.11
C PHE A 72 -10.80 5.47 1.33
N HIS A 73 -10.17 5.98 0.30
CA HIS A 73 -10.79 6.84 -0.69
C HIS A 73 -10.61 6.22 -2.07
N ILE A 74 -11.69 6.11 -2.85
CA ILE A 74 -11.63 5.69 -4.25
C ILE A 74 -11.55 6.96 -5.08
N ALA A 75 -10.34 7.43 -5.36
CA ALA A 75 -10.13 8.60 -6.20
C ALA A 75 -10.41 8.24 -7.65
N THR A 76 -11.43 8.87 -8.26
CA THR A 76 -11.87 8.57 -9.62
C THR A 76 -12.45 9.79 -10.32
N ASN A 77 -12.33 9.81 -11.65
CA ASN A 77 -13.01 10.76 -12.50
C ASN A 77 -14.39 10.25 -13.00
N CYS A 78 -14.83 9.08 -12.53
CA CYS A 78 -16.16 8.54 -12.85
C CYS A 78 -17.24 9.29 -12.06
N PRO A 79 -18.23 9.96 -12.72
CA PRO A 79 -19.23 10.77 -12.04
C PRO A 79 -20.28 9.95 -11.27
N LYS A 80 -20.29 8.63 -11.41
CA LYS A 80 -21.27 7.75 -10.75
C LYS A 80 -20.98 7.57 -9.27
N LEU A 81 -19.73 7.75 -8.83
CA LEU A 81 -19.33 7.59 -7.43
C LEU A 81 -19.37 8.95 -6.74
N LYS A 82 -20.39 9.18 -5.92
CA LYS A 82 -20.60 10.44 -5.20
C LYS A 82 -19.89 10.48 -3.83
N GLU A 83 -19.81 9.34 -3.19
CA GLU A 83 -19.20 9.19 -1.85
C GLU A 83 -18.14 8.07 -1.91
N PRO A 84 -16.93 8.40 -2.38
CA PRO A 84 -15.89 7.40 -2.65
C PRO A 84 -15.18 6.89 -1.39
N MET A 85 -15.75 7.05 -0.20
CA MET A 85 -15.08 6.77 1.07
C MET A 85 -15.50 5.43 1.66
N VAL A 86 -14.52 4.66 2.14
CA VAL A 86 -14.70 3.42 2.90
C VAL A 86 -14.08 3.58 4.28
N LEU A 87 -14.92 3.77 5.30
CA LEU A 87 -14.44 3.98 6.67
C LEU A 87 -13.86 2.69 7.27
N THR A 88 -12.66 2.78 7.83
CA THR A 88 -12.03 1.65 8.54
C THR A 88 -12.12 1.81 10.06
N ARG A 89 -12.23 3.05 10.52
CA ARG A 89 -12.33 3.36 11.95
C ARG A 89 -13.58 2.72 12.55
N ASN A 90 -13.41 1.90 13.58
CA ASN A 90 -14.49 1.18 14.27
C ASN A 90 -15.27 0.18 13.41
N ASN A 91 -14.83 -0.13 12.20
CA ASN A 91 -15.47 -1.09 11.31
C ASN A 91 -14.61 -2.35 11.17
N ASN A 92 -15.26 -3.49 11.10
CA ASN A 92 -14.60 -4.76 10.84
C ASN A 92 -14.38 -4.98 9.33
N LEU A 93 -13.64 -6.02 9.00
CA LEU A 93 -13.29 -6.36 7.62
C LEU A 93 -14.52 -6.62 6.74
N ASN A 94 -15.56 -7.27 7.25
CA ASN A 94 -16.79 -7.54 6.49
C ASN A 94 -17.48 -6.24 6.03
N TYR A 95 -17.54 -5.23 6.89
CA TYR A 95 -18.08 -3.92 6.53
C TYR A 95 -17.22 -3.26 5.44
N ILE A 96 -15.90 -3.29 5.59
CA ILE A 96 -14.95 -2.70 4.63
C ILE A 96 -15.14 -3.38 3.26
N ILE A 97 -15.11 -4.70 3.21
CA ILE A 97 -15.29 -5.50 1.97
C ILE A 97 -16.61 -5.15 1.31
N LYS A 98 -17.72 -5.19 2.06
CA LYS A 98 -19.05 -4.90 1.52
C LYS A 98 -19.17 -3.48 0.96
N THR A 99 -18.53 -2.52 1.62
CA THR A 99 -18.53 -1.13 1.15
C THR A 99 -17.72 -0.98 -0.13
N PHE A 100 -16.55 -1.64 -0.24
CA PHE A 100 -15.80 -1.70 -1.48
C PHE A 100 -16.60 -2.34 -2.62
N GLN A 101 -17.24 -3.48 -2.38
CA GLN A 101 -18.08 -4.16 -3.37
C GLN A 101 -19.12 -3.21 -3.97
N ASN A 102 -19.84 -2.50 -3.10
CA ASN A 102 -20.86 -1.56 -3.54
C ASN A 102 -20.28 -0.42 -4.38
N ASN A 103 -19.20 0.20 -3.90
CA ASN A 103 -18.58 1.33 -4.56
C ASN A 103 -17.96 0.95 -5.91
N LEU A 104 -17.31 -0.22 -5.99
CA LEU A 104 -16.70 -0.71 -7.23
C LEU A 104 -17.76 -1.10 -8.27
N ASN A 105 -18.88 -1.67 -7.85
CA ASN A 105 -20.01 -1.92 -8.74
C ASN A 105 -20.57 -0.61 -9.36
N LEU A 106 -20.64 0.47 -8.59
CA LEU A 106 -21.11 1.76 -9.10
C LEU A 106 -20.23 2.32 -10.22
N ILE A 107 -18.93 2.06 -10.17
CA ILE A 107 -17.97 2.52 -11.21
C ILE A 107 -17.75 1.48 -12.32
N GLY A 108 -18.51 0.38 -12.31
CA GLY A 108 -18.52 -0.61 -13.39
C GLY A 108 -17.50 -1.74 -13.25
N LEU A 109 -16.90 -1.93 -12.07
CA LEU A 109 -16.09 -3.08 -11.74
C LEU A 109 -16.94 -4.17 -11.08
N GLU A 110 -16.55 -5.45 -11.23
CA GLU A 110 -17.23 -6.58 -10.59
C GLU A 110 -16.89 -6.65 -9.09
N GLY A 111 -17.58 -5.87 -8.26
CA GLY A 111 -17.33 -5.81 -6.82
C GLY A 111 -17.41 -7.16 -6.10
N GLY A 112 -18.15 -8.13 -6.67
CA GLY A 112 -18.22 -9.49 -6.12
C GLY A 112 -16.86 -10.21 -6.05
N LYS A 113 -15.89 -9.88 -6.88
CA LYS A 113 -14.54 -10.46 -6.85
C LYS A 113 -13.83 -10.26 -5.51
N ILE A 114 -14.12 -9.16 -4.81
CA ILE A 114 -13.50 -8.84 -3.51
C ILE A 114 -13.83 -9.88 -2.42
N GLN A 115 -14.91 -10.64 -2.53
CA GLN A 115 -15.23 -11.70 -1.55
C GLN A 115 -14.18 -12.81 -1.53
N ASN A 116 -13.44 -12.96 -2.61
CA ASN A 116 -12.43 -14.01 -2.79
C ASN A 116 -11.00 -13.48 -2.56
N MET A 117 -10.85 -12.31 -1.95
CA MET A 117 -9.52 -11.79 -1.61
C MET A 117 -8.82 -12.76 -0.65
N ASP A 118 -7.67 -13.25 -1.07
CA ASP A 118 -6.77 -14.01 -0.22
C ASP A 118 -5.92 -13.04 0.60
N LEU A 119 -6.50 -12.58 1.72
CA LEU A 119 -5.75 -11.74 2.65
C LEU A 119 -4.82 -12.65 3.46
N PRO A 120 -3.51 -12.60 3.23
CA PRO A 120 -2.55 -13.59 3.73
C PRO A 120 -2.38 -13.59 5.26
N TYR A 121 -3.11 -12.75 5.99
CA TYR A 121 -3.02 -12.67 7.45
C TYR A 121 -4.37 -12.34 8.09
N PRO A 122 -5.26 -13.34 8.21
CA PRO A 122 -6.53 -13.19 8.95
C PRO A 122 -6.33 -12.85 10.44
N GLU A 123 -5.15 -13.11 10.99
CA GLU A 123 -4.82 -12.89 12.41
C GLU A 123 -4.86 -11.43 12.85
N TYR A 124 -4.64 -10.49 11.94
CA TYR A 124 -4.55 -9.05 12.25
C TYR A 124 -5.78 -8.24 11.86
N LEU A 125 -6.62 -8.78 10.99
CA LEU A 125 -7.90 -8.18 10.62
C LEU A 125 -9.01 -9.17 10.98
N SER A 126 -9.62 -8.98 12.15
CA SER A 126 -10.79 -9.79 12.52
C SER A 126 -11.96 -9.45 11.61
N TYR A 127 -12.65 -10.48 11.11
CA TYR A 127 -13.92 -10.32 10.38
C TYR A 127 -15.04 -9.76 11.25
N THR A 128 -14.98 -9.97 12.56
CA THR A 128 -16.03 -9.65 13.51
C THR A 128 -15.64 -8.60 14.52
N GLU A 129 -14.37 -8.48 14.86
CA GLU A 129 -13.86 -7.55 15.87
C GLU A 129 -13.44 -6.21 15.27
N LYS A 130 -13.39 -5.18 16.10
CA LYS A 130 -12.88 -3.87 15.68
C LYS A 130 -11.37 -3.91 15.55
N PRO A 131 -10.82 -3.29 14.50
CA PRO A 131 -9.38 -3.22 14.33
C PRO A 131 -8.72 -2.37 15.42
N PHE A 132 -7.46 -2.67 15.70
CA PHE A 132 -6.61 -1.81 16.53
C PHE A 132 -6.43 -0.45 15.88
N LEU A 133 -6.62 0.62 16.66
CA LEU A 133 -6.42 1.99 16.20
C LEU A 133 -5.13 2.56 16.82
N PRO A 134 -4.12 2.86 16.01
CA PRO A 134 -2.90 3.50 16.48
C PRO A 134 -3.14 4.88 17.09
N SER A 135 -2.25 5.32 17.96
CA SER A 135 -2.27 6.70 18.49
C SER A 135 -1.93 7.70 17.37
N LYS A 136 -2.44 8.92 17.47
CA LYS A 136 -2.13 10.01 16.52
C LYS A 136 -0.62 10.26 16.40
N ASN A 137 0.12 10.18 17.50
CA ASN A 137 1.57 10.38 17.48
C ASN A 137 2.30 9.27 16.71
N ALA A 138 1.84 8.03 16.85
CA ALA A 138 2.41 6.89 16.11
C ALA A 138 2.12 7.01 14.62
N ILE A 139 0.91 7.43 14.23
CA ILE A 139 0.56 7.69 12.83
C ILE A 139 1.39 8.83 12.26
N HIS A 140 1.52 9.95 12.98
CA HIS A 140 2.34 11.07 12.53
C HIS A 140 3.81 10.67 12.32
N LEU A 141 4.35 9.82 13.20
CA LEU A 141 5.71 9.29 13.00
C LEU A 141 5.78 8.38 11.78
N PHE A 142 4.78 7.53 11.56
CA PHE A 142 4.68 6.70 10.36
C PHE A 142 4.70 7.56 9.09
N GLU A 143 3.86 8.58 9.01
CA GLU A 143 3.81 9.51 7.88
C GLU A 143 5.16 10.18 7.64
N LYS A 144 5.82 10.64 8.72
CA LYS A 144 7.14 11.27 8.64
C LYS A 144 8.21 10.31 8.13
N ILE A 145 8.25 9.08 8.66
CA ILE A 145 9.23 8.07 8.23
C ILE A 145 8.99 7.72 6.76
N ARG A 146 7.76 7.40 6.36
CA ARG A 146 7.45 7.04 4.96
C ARG A 146 7.76 8.19 3.99
N THR A 147 7.48 9.43 4.36
CA THR A 147 7.83 10.60 3.55
C THR A 147 9.35 10.75 3.41
N ASN A 148 10.10 10.63 4.51
CA ASN A 148 11.56 10.73 4.46
C ASN A 148 12.18 9.62 3.63
N VAL A 149 11.73 8.35 3.83
CA VAL A 149 12.19 7.21 3.04
C VAL A 149 11.92 7.42 1.56
N ASN A 150 10.68 7.79 1.20
CA ASN A 150 10.31 8.04 -0.19
C ASN A 150 11.18 9.13 -0.84
N ASN A 151 11.36 10.25 -0.16
CA ASN A 151 12.15 11.36 -0.68
C ASN A 151 13.63 11.00 -0.84
N THR A 152 14.21 10.30 0.16
CA THR A 152 15.61 9.84 0.09
C THR A 152 15.81 8.87 -1.07
N LEU A 153 14.89 7.94 -1.30
CA LEU A 153 14.97 7.01 -2.43
C LEU A 153 14.80 7.72 -3.78
N LEU A 154 13.90 8.71 -3.87
CA LEU A 154 13.76 9.55 -5.07
C LEU A 154 15.03 10.36 -5.37
N GLU A 155 15.65 10.95 -4.34
CA GLU A 155 16.93 11.65 -4.47
C GLU A 155 18.04 10.69 -4.95
N LEU A 156 18.08 9.47 -4.40
CA LEU A 156 19.04 8.45 -4.82
C LEU A 156 18.86 8.07 -6.29
N LEU A 157 17.62 7.86 -6.75
CA LEU A 157 17.31 7.57 -8.15
C LEU A 157 17.75 8.72 -9.06
N THR A 158 17.44 9.96 -8.67
CA THR A 158 17.76 11.17 -9.44
C THR A 158 19.26 11.38 -9.51
N HIS A 159 19.96 11.28 -8.38
CA HIS A 159 21.42 11.49 -8.31
C HIS A 159 22.20 10.50 -9.18
N ASN A 160 21.77 9.25 -9.23
CA ASN A 160 22.43 8.20 -10.00
C ASN A 160 21.82 8.01 -11.41
N ASN A 161 20.86 8.85 -11.80
CA ASN A 161 20.14 8.76 -13.08
C ASN A 161 19.55 7.36 -13.36
N PHE A 162 19.06 6.70 -12.32
CA PHE A 162 18.40 5.39 -12.44
C PHE A 162 16.98 5.55 -12.96
N LYS A 163 16.63 4.73 -13.96
CA LYS A 163 15.25 4.62 -14.48
C LYS A 163 14.47 3.62 -13.64
N SER A 164 13.99 4.05 -12.50
CA SER A 164 13.17 3.26 -11.59
C SER A 164 12.17 4.16 -10.86
N GLU A 165 11.33 3.55 -10.05
CA GLU A 165 10.37 4.24 -9.18
C GLU A 165 10.47 3.73 -7.74
N VAL A 166 10.07 4.54 -6.79
CA VAL A 166 9.93 4.10 -5.40
C VAL A 166 8.61 3.34 -5.27
N ARG A 167 8.68 2.12 -4.73
CA ARG A 167 7.56 1.19 -4.61
C ARG A 167 7.37 0.76 -3.17
N ILE A 168 6.12 0.43 -2.82
CA ILE A 168 5.77 -0.24 -1.57
C ILE A 168 5.17 -1.58 -1.92
N TRP A 169 5.77 -2.66 -1.42
CA TRP A 169 5.26 -4.03 -1.62
C TRP A 169 4.21 -4.35 -0.56
N PRO A 170 2.96 -4.69 -0.93
CA PRO A 170 1.88 -4.84 0.04
C PRO A 170 2.08 -6.01 1.00
N TYR A 171 2.82 -7.03 0.60
CA TYR A 171 2.98 -8.25 1.41
C TYR A 171 4.02 -8.10 2.53
N ASN A 172 5.14 -7.44 2.26
CA ASN A 172 6.21 -7.20 3.23
C ASN A 172 6.15 -5.79 3.82
N PHE A 173 5.44 -4.89 3.14
CA PHE A 173 5.30 -3.48 3.48
C PHE A 173 6.61 -2.69 3.47
N ASP A 174 7.60 -3.21 2.80
CA ASP A 174 8.84 -2.48 2.53
C ASP A 174 8.63 -1.39 1.48
N THR A 175 9.44 -0.32 1.58
CA THR A 175 9.50 0.78 0.61
C THR A 175 10.88 0.76 -0.01
N GLY A 176 10.97 0.57 -1.31
CA GLY A 176 12.27 0.43 -1.94
C GLY A 176 12.28 0.74 -3.43
N ILE A 177 13.45 0.58 -3.98
CA ILE A 177 13.75 0.73 -5.40
C ILE A 177 14.35 -0.57 -5.94
N TYR A 178 14.13 -0.80 -7.22
CA TYR A 178 14.82 -1.82 -8.00
C TYR A 178 15.52 -1.14 -9.17
N CYS A 179 16.82 -1.37 -9.30
CA CYS A 179 17.65 -0.80 -10.36
C CYS A 179 18.41 -1.90 -11.07
N LYS A 180 18.41 -1.84 -12.40
CA LYS A 180 19.24 -2.70 -13.24
C LYS A 180 20.40 -1.89 -13.80
N HIS A 181 21.63 -2.32 -13.49
CA HIS A 181 22.85 -1.70 -13.97
C HIS A 181 23.20 -2.18 -15.38
N PRO A 182 23.96 -1.39 -16.15
CA PRO A 182 24.35 -1.76 -17.54
C PRO A 182 25.17 -3.05 -17.63
N ASP A 183 25.87 -3.42 -16.57
CA ASP A 183 26.68 -4.64 -16.47
C ASP A 183 25.88 -5.89 -16.06
N GLY A 184 24.55 -5.78 -16.00
CA GLY A 184 23.64 -6.85 -15.59
C GLY A 184 23.49 -7.03 -14.08
N LEU A 185 24.13 -6.18 -13.26
CA LEU A 185 23.92 -6.17 -11.82
C LEU A 185 22.53 -5.63 -11.52
N GLU A 186 21.80 -6.32 -10.66
CA GLU A 186 20.48 -5.89 -10.14
C GLU A 186 20.61 -5.47 -8.69
N GLN A 187 20.07 -4.31 -8.37
CA GLN A 187 20.11 -3.72 -7.03
C GLN A 187 18.71 -3.51 -6.50
N PHE A 188 18.47 -4.03 -5.30
CA PHE A 188 17.29 -3.74 -4.49
C PHE A 188 17.74 -2.98 -3.24
N GLY A 189 17.11 -1.87 -2.94
CA GLY A 189 17.44 -1.11 -1.75
C GLY A 189 16.23 -0.36 -1.20
N GLY A 190 16.15 -0.24 0.12
CA GLY A 190 15.02 0.43 0.71
C GLY A 190 14.92 0.29 2.23
N TYR A 191 13.72 0.53 2.71
CA TYR A 191 13.30 0.46 4.09
C TYR A 191 12.35 -0.72 4.30
N ALA A 192 12.61 -1.54 5.29
CA ALA A 192 11.75 -2.63 5.74
C ALA A 192 11.19 -2.35 7.15
N PRO A 193 9.91 -2.68 7.41
CA PRO A 193 9.40 -2.70 8.78
C PRO A 193 10.09 -3.78 9.63
N ALA A 194 9.81 -3.77 10.94
CA ALA A 194 10.25 -4.84 11.83
C ALA A 194 9.66 -6.19 11.39
N ASP A 195 10.51 -7.20 11.26
CA ASP A 195 10.17 -8.54 10.74
C ASP A 195 10.99 -9.65 11.44
N ALA A 196 11.11 -10.81 10.79
CA ALA A 196 11.89 -11.94 11.31
C ALA A 196 13.41 -11.70 11.28
N ILE A 197 13.90 -10.75 10.49
CA ILE A 197 15.33 -10.40 10.38
C ILE A 197 15.73 -9.43 11.49
N SER A 198 14.85 -8.46 11.80
CA SER A 198 15.10 -7.44 12.80
C SER A 198 13.83 -7.09 13.58
N GLU A 199 13.95 -7.00 14.92
CA GLU A 199 12.89 -6.51 15.79
C GLU A 199 12.61 -5.00 15.63
N PHE A 200 13.47 -4.28 14.89
CA PHE A 200 13.33 -2.87 14.57
C PHE A 200 13.27 -2.66 13.05
N PRO A 201 12.57 -1.62 12.57
CA PRO A 201 12.66 -1.22 11.17
C PRO A 201 14.10 -0.96 10.75
N TYR A 202 14.45 -1.31 9.53
CA TYR A 202 15.83 -1.21 9.04
C TYR A 202 15.91 -0.81 7.56
N PHE A 203 17.10 -0.36 7.16
CA PHE A 203 17.41 -0.18 5.74
C PHE A 203 18.15 -1.40 5.22
N TYR A 204 17.86 -1.78 3.99
CA TYR A 204 18.53 -2.87 3.31
C TYR A 204 19.10 -2.44 1.97
N ASN A 205 20.10 -3.14 1.50
CA ASN A 205 20.63 -3.05 0.16
C ASN A 205 21.13 -4.43 -0.26
N SER A 206 20.62 -4.94 -1.37
CA SER A 206 20.94 -6.26 -1.91
C SER A 206 21.37 -6.13 -3.36
N LEU A 207 22.44 -6.82 -3.72
CA LEU A 207 22.98 -6.85 -5.06
C LEU A 207 22.90 -8.29 -5.58
N TYR A 208 22.38 -8.45 -6.79
CA TYR A 208 22.28 -9.72 -7.48
C TYR A 208 22.98 -9.60 -8.83
N LYS A 209 23.67 -10.65 -9.21
CA LYS A 209 24.24 -10.80 -10.54
C LYS A 209 23.78 -12.14 -11.08
N ASP A 210 23.23 -12.13 -12.30
CA ASP A 210 22.93 -13.39 -12.97
C ASP A 210 24.22 -14.20 -13.07
N GLY A 211 24.22 -15.34 -12.35
CA GLY A 211 25.32 -16.29 -12.30
C GLY A 211 25.19 -17.34 -13.39
#